data_72b6d79a31e19df6b0b20dd94cee1dfd
#
_entry.id   72b6d79a31e19df6b0b20dd94cee1dfd
#
_cell.length_a   1.000
_cell.length_b   1.000
_cell.length_c   1.000
_cell.angle_alpha   90.00
_cell.angle_beta   90.00
_cell.angle_gamma   90.00
#
_symmetry.space_group_name_H-M   'P 1'
#
loop_
_entity.id
_entity.type
_entity.pdbx_description
1 polymer ?
#
loop_
_entity_poly.entity_id
_entity_poly.type
_entity_poly.pdbx_seq_one_letter_code
_entity_poly.pdbx_strand_id
1 'polypeptide(L)'
;DLQRFTKVIEYIKEYYVKPVSDEVLFENAMRGMLAGLDPHSNYFSMDEFSDLKASTSGKFGGLGVEVMPEEGFIRVIGPIDDTPAQRAGIQSGDLIIKLDDTADKGLTAQEAIEKMRGEKGSKIVLTILRQGENKPLVITVVRDTINVQSVRTKMLDDNFGYVRVSQFQSNSGDELTRSLQALKKNNGGKLKGIILDLRNNPGGVLDTAVQIADTFLDRDK
;
A
#
# COMPACT_ATOMS: atom_id res chain seq x y z
N ASP A 1 -0.65 -17.33 37.75
CA ASP A 1 -1.22 -16.65 36.56
C ASP A 1 -0.79 -17.33 35.26
N LEU A 2 0.49 -17.67 35.06
CA LEU A 2 0.95 -18.38 33.86
C LEU A 2 0.28 -19.76 33.72
N GLN A 3 0.12 -20.53 34.82
CA GLN A 3 -0.59 -21.80 34.83
C GLN A 3 -2.06 -21.69 34.39
N ARG A 4 -2.74 -20.57 34.75
CA ARG A 4 -4.12 -20.32 34.31
C ARG A 4 -4.16 -20.03 32.80
N PHE A 5 -3.19 -19.29 32.30
CA PHE A 5 -3.06 -19.00 30.87
C PHE A 5 -2.84 -20.28 30.07
N THR A 6 -1.93 -21.16 30.52
CA THR A 6 -1.69 -22.46 29.87
C THR A 6 -2.96 -23.32 29.86
N LYS A 7 -3.69 -23.39 31.00
CA LYS A 7 -4.95 -24.13 31.06
C LYS A 7 -6.01 -23.62 30.09
N VAL A 8 -6.09 -22.29 29.86
CA VAL A 8 -7.03 -21.72 28.89
C VAL A 8 -6.67 -22.21 27.48
N ILE A 9 -5.38 -22.22 27.10
CA ILE A 9 -4.92 -22.75 25.82
C ILE A 9 -5.30 -24.23 25.68
N GLU A 10 -5.05 -25.04 26.71
CA GLU A 10 -5.40 -26.47 26.70
C GLU A 10 -6.90 -26.66 26.51
N TYR A 11 -7.76 -25.93 27.22
CA TYR A 11 -9.20 -26.00 27.06
C TYR A 11 -9.69 -25.57 25.66
N ILE A 12 -9.09 -24.53 25.07
CA ILE A 12 -9.42 -24.15 23.68
C ILE A 12 -9.07 -25.27 22.71
N LYS A 13 -7.87 -25.86 22.85
CA LYS A 13 -7.43 -26.95 21.98
C LYS A 13 -8.27 -28.22 22.12
N GLU A 14 -8.81 -28.49 23.31
CA GLU A 14 -9.60 -29.69 23.61
C GLU A 14 -11.08 -29.52 23.24
N TYR A 15 -11.68 -28.34 23.53
CA TYR A 15 -13.13 -28.19 23.47
C TYR A 15 -13.63 -27.24 22.39
N TYR A 16 -12.75 -26.48 21.72
CA TYR A 16 -13.23 -25.59 20.67
C TYR A 16 -13.63 -26.36 19.42
N VAL A 17 -14.71 -25.91 18.76
CA VAL A 17 -15.36 -26.61 17.62
C VAL A 17 -14.45 -26.84 16.40
N LYS A 18 -13.38 -26.03 16.25
CA LYS A 18 -12.41 -26.15 15.16
C LYS A 18 -11.00 -26.19 15.72
N PRO A 19 -10.08 -26.96 15.12
CA PRO A 19 -8.66 -26.92 15.50
C PRO A 19 -8.10 -25.51 15.33
N VAL A 20 -7.38 -25.02 16.35
CA VAL A 20 -6.67 -23.73 16.32
C VAL A 20 -5.19 -24.00 16.59
N SER A 21 -4.31 -23.43 15.78
CA SER A 21 -2.87 -23.58 15.98
C SER A 21 -2.39 -22.78 17.19
N ASP A 22 -1.29 -23.22 17.79
CA ASP A 22 -0.66 -22.51 18.91
C ASP A 22 -0.25 -21.09 18.50
N GLU A 23 0.28 -20.93 17.29
CA GLU A 23 0.66 -19.64 16.72
C GLU A 23 -0.48 -18.63 16.75
N VAL A 24 -1.66 -19.01 16.26
CA VAL A 24 -2.86 -18.15 16.25
C VAL A 24 -3.30 -17.82 17.70
N LEU A 25 -3.23 -18.78 18.61
CA LEU A 25 -3.61 -18.57 20.02
C LEU A 25 -2.67 -17.57 20.71
N PHE A 26 -1.36 -17.72 20.52
CA PHE A 26 -0.38 -16.79 21.09
C PHE A 26 -0.45 -15.40 20.47
N GLU A 27 -0.63 -15.32 19.16
CA GLU A 27 -0.79 -14.05 18.48
C GLU A 27 -2.03 -13.28 18.98
N ASN A 28 -3.17 -13.95 19.07
CA ASN A 28 -4.40 -13.38 19.61
C ASN A 28 -4.24 -12.97 21.10
N ALA A 29 -3.48 -13.72 21.87
CA ALA A 29 -3.19 -13.36 23.25
C ALA A 29 -2.35 -12.08 23.35
N MET A 30 -1.31 -11.94 22.52
CA MET A 30 -0.48 -10.72 22.46
C MET A 30 -1.31 -9.51 22.01
N ARG A 31 -2.15 -9.67 20.99
CA ARG A 31 -3.09 -8.63 20.56
C ARG A 31 -4.03 -8.21 21.67
N GLY A 32 -4.63 -9.18 22.38
CA GLY A 32 -5.54 -8.93 23.49
C GLY A 32 -4.89 -8.19 24.65
N MET A 33 -3.64 -8.55 24.99
CA MET A 33 -2.89 -7.85 26.05
C MET A 33 -2.65 -6.38 25.71
N LEU A 34 -2.26 -6.07 24.48
CA LEU A 34 -1.98 -4.69 24.06
C LEU A 34 -3.26 -3.89 23.86
N ALA A 35 -4.30 -4.49 23.28
CA ALA A 35 -5.61 -3.84 23.14
C ALA A 35 -6.24 -3.46 24.48
N GLY A 36 -5.88 -4.15 25.57
CA GLY A 36 -6.30 -3.85 26.93
C GLY A 36 -5.60 -2.64 27.58
N LEU A 37 -4.54 -2.11 26.96
CA LEU A 37 -3.79 -0.97 27.50
C LEU A 37 -4.43 0.36 27.05
N ASP A 38 -4.50 0.58 25.74
CA ASP A 38 -5.04 1.79 25.12
C ASP A 38 -5.35 1.54 23.61
N PRO A 39 -6.12 2.43 22.95
CA PRO A 39 -6.49 2.26 21.54
C PRO A 39 -5.33 2.46 20.54
N HIS A 40 -4.16 2.90 20.98
CA HIS A 40 -2.99 3.18 20.14
C HIS A 40 -1.92 2.09 20.23
N SER A 41 -2.03 1.18 21.23
CA SER A 41 -1.10 0.07 21.42
C SER A 41 -1.57 -1.15 20.62
N ASN A 42 -0.75 -1.60 19.65
CA ASN A 42 -1.07 -2.72 18.79
C ASN A 42 0.11 -3.70 18.70
N TYR A 43 -0.22 -4.97 18.52
CA TYR A 43 0.70 -6.00 18.07
C TYR A 43 0.56 -6.16 16.56
N PHE A 44 1.67 -6.16 15.85
CA PHE A 44 1.71 -6.44 14.41
C PHE A 44 2.44 -7.76 14.18
N SER A 45 1.86 -8.63 13.37
CA SER A 45 2.58 -9.76 12.78
C SER A 45 3.69 -9.24 11.85
N MET A 46 4.56 -10.13 11.37
CA MET A 46 5.61 -9.75 10.42
C MET A 46 5.03 -9.12 9.14
N ASP A 47 3.92 -9.68 8.64
CA ASP A 47 3.26 -9.20 7.43
C ASP A 47 2.59 -7.83 7.65
N GLU A 48 1.85 -7.68 8.74
CA GLU A 48 1.24 -6.41 9.13
C GLU A 48 2.28 -5.31 9.41
N PHE A 49 3.41 -5.67 10.01
CA PHE A 49 4.52 -4.73 10.20
C PHE A 49 5.15 -4.33 8.87
N SER A 50 5.29 -5.27 7.93
CA SER A 50 5.72 -4.98 6.57
C SER A 50 4.77 -4.02 5.85
N ASP A 51 3.46 -4.20 6.03
CA ASP A 51 2.43 -3.31 5.49
C ASP A 51 2.48 -1.90 6.09
N LEU A 52 2.64 -1.81 7.40
CA LEU A 52 2.85 -0.53 8.08
C LEU A 52 4.10 0.17 7.57
N LYS A 53 5.19 -0.56 7.40
CA LYS A 53 6.44 -0.04 6.85
C LYS A 53 6.30 0.39 5.39
N ALA A 54 5.56 -0.36 4.58
CA ALA A 54 5.25 -0.01 3.20
C ALA A 54 4.40 1.27 3.12
N SER A 55 3.37 1.39 3.94
CA SER A 55 2.50 2.58 3.97
C SER A 55 3.23 3.84 4.43
N THR A 56 4.10 3.71 5.46
CA THR A 56 4.90 4.82 5.99
C THR A 56 6.02 5.26 5.06
N SER A 57 6.67 4.31 4.37
CA SER A 57 7.75 4.63 3.43
C SER A 57 7.26 4.99 2.03
N GLY A 58 6.04 4.63 1.68
CA GLY A 58 5.50 4.69 0.33
C GLY A 58 6.16 3.71 -0.64
N LYS A 59 6.88 2.71 -0.13
CA LYS A 59 7.66 1.75 -0.93
C LYS A 59 7.34 0.33 -0.52
N PHE A 60 7.05 -0.52 -1.49
CA PHE A 60 6.87 -1.96 -1.28
C PHE A 60 7.35 -2.75 -2.50
N GLY A 61 7.69 -4.02 -2.28
CA GLY A 61 8.04 -4.94 -3.36
C GLY A 61 6.78 -5.53 -3.99
N GLY A 62 6.64 -5.46 -5.32
CA GLY A 62 5.47 -6.00 -6.00
C GLY A 62 5.41 -5.69 -7.49
N LEU A 63 4.20 -5.68 -8.03
CA LEU A 63 3.94 -5.50 -9.46
C LEU A 63 3.58 -4.05 -9.83
N GLY A 64 2.99 -3.31 -8.90
CA GLY A 64 2.47 -1.96 -9.17
C GLY A 64 1.17 -1.99 -9.97
N VAL A 65 0.16 -2.66 -9.44
CA VAL A 65 -1.17 -2.78 -10.01
C VAL A 65 -2.22 -2.47 -8.95
N GLU A 66 -3.24 -1.71 -9.33
CA GLU A 66 -4.43 -1.52 -8.52
C GLU A 66 -5.47 -2.57 -8.89
N VAL A 67 -6.04 -3.23 -7.90
CA VAL A 67 -6.96 -4.35 -8.10
C VAL A 67 -8.20 -4.22 -7.22
N MET A 68 -9.27 -4.89 -7.63
CA MET A 68 -10.51 -5.02 -6.87
C MET A 68 -11.07 -6.45 -7.00
N PRO A 69 -11.78 -6.95 -5.98
CA PRO A 69 -12.48 -8.23 -6.09
C PRO A 69 -13.69 -8.08 -7.03
N GLU A 70 -13.91 -9.09 -7.87
CA GLU A 70 -15.06 -9.18 -8.76
C GLU A 70 -15.44 -10.63 -9.01
N GLU A 71 -16.65 -11.03 -8.57
CA GLU A 71 -17.26 -12.36 -8.79
C GLU A 71 -16.35 -13.55 -8.41
N GLY A 72 -15.54 -13.39 -7.35
CA GLY A 72 -14.62 -14.42 -6.86
C GLY A 72 -13.29 -14.48 -7.60
N PHE A 73 -12.99 -13.47 -8.41
CA PHE A 73 -11.70 -13.22 -9.07
C PHE A 73 -11.19 -11.83 -8.73
N ILE A 74 -10.00 -11.50 -9.22
CA ILE A 74 -9.38 -10.20 -9.05
C ILE A 74 -9.34 -9.46 -10.38
N ARG A 75 -10.02 -8.31 -10.43
CA ARG A 75 -9.98 -7.42 -11.59
C ARG A 75 -8.91 -6.35 -11.41
N VAL A 76 -8.16 -6.10 -12.46
CA VAL A 76 -7.21 -4.99 -12.55
C VAL A 76 -7.99 -3.69 -12.81
N ILE A 77 -7.91 -2.73 -11.89
CA ILE A 77 -8.38 -1.35 -12.08
C ILE A 77 -7.44 -0.64 -13.05
N GLY A 78 -6.14 -0.78 -12.83
CA GLY A 78 -5.10 -0.28 -13.71
C GLY A 78 -3.70 -0.55 -13.18
N PRO A 79 -2.70 -0.62 -14.07
CA PRO A 79 -1.31 -0.58 -13.66
C PRO A 79 -0.94 0.84 -13.21
N ILE A 80 -0.05 0.94 -12.21
CA ILE A 80 0.57 2.20 -11.79
C ILE A 80 1.65 2.55 -12.82
N ASP A 81 1.81 3.82 -13.15
CA ASP A 81 2.81 4.28 -14.10
C ASP A 81 4.24 3.91 -13.67
N ASP A 82 5.09 3.63 -14.64
CA ASP A 82 6.50 3.26 -14.45
C ASP A 82 6.75 1.99 -13.62
N THR A 83 5.75 1.10 -13.50
CA THR A 83 5.84 -0.13 -12.72
C THR A 83 6.05 -1.38 -13.57
N PRO A 84 6.45 -2.52 -12.95
CA PRO A 84 6.55 -3.80 -13.63
C PRO A 84 5.27 -4.24 -14.34
N ALA A 85 4.10 -4.02 -13.74
CA ALA A 85 2.83 -4.38 -14.34
C ALA A 85 2.59 -3.64 -15.66
N GLN A 86 2.83 -2.32 -15.67
CA GLN A 86 2.71 -1.52 -16.88
C GLN A 86 3.70 -1.98 -17.97
N ARG A 87 4.97 -2.19 -17.61
CA ARG A 87 6.00 -2.67 -18.54
C ARG A 87 5.72 -4.05 -19.09
N ALA A 88 5.05 -4.92 -18.31
CA ALA A 88 4.63 -6.25 -18.75
C ALA A 88 3.35 -6.24 -19.61
N GLY A 89 2.71 -5.08 -19.80
CA GLY A 89 1.52 -4.93 -20.63
C GLY A 89 0.22 -5.33 -19.94
N ILE A 90 0.17 -5.32 -18.60
CA ILE A 90 -1.08 -5.45 -17.84
C ILE A 90 -1.94 -4.22 -18.15
N GLN A 91 -3.25 -4.42 -18.31
CA GLN A 91 -4.20 -3.37 -18.70
C GLN A 91 -5.37 -3.29 -17.72
N SER A 92 -6.00 -2.13 -17.68
CA SER A 92 -7.27 -1.95 -16.98
C SER A 92 -8.34 -2.88 -17.55
N GLY A 93 -9.10 -3.52 -16.67
CA GLY A 93 -10.12 -4.50 -17.05
C GLY A 93 -9.63 -5.93 -17.17
N ASP A 94 -8.32 -6.20 -17.11
CA ASP A 94 -7.79 -7.57 -17.05
C ASP A 94 -8.37 -8.31 -15.84
N LEU A 95 -8.84 -9.53 -16.03
CA LEU A 95 -9.31 -10.40 -14.95
C LEU A 95 -8.24 -11.44 -14.65
N ILE A 96 -7.64 -11.38 -13.48
CA ILE A 96 -6.64 -12.34 -13.04
C ILE A 96 -7.39 -13.62 -12.66
N ILE A 97 -7.03 -14.75 -13.26
CA ILE A 97 -7.63 -16.05 -12.99
C ILE A 97 -6.66 -17.03 -12.35
N LYS A 98 -5.34 -16.72 -12.38
CA LYS A 98 -4.31 -17.55 -11.78
C LYS A 98 -3.08 -16.73 -11.42
N LEU A 99 -2.50 -17.01 -10.26
CA LEU A 99 -1.24 -16.46 -9.74
C LEU A 99 -0.26 -17.61 -9.55
N ASP A 100 0.80 -17.66 -10.35
CA ASP A 100 1.67 -18.84 -10.51
C ASP A 100 0.83 -20.11 -10.77
N ASP A 101 0.97 -21.13 -9.92
CA ASP A 101 0.19 -22.37 -10.00
C ASP A 101 -1.10 -22.33 -9.19
N THR A 102 -1.40 -21.24 -8.49
CA THR A 102 -2.59 -21.09 -7.66
C THR A 102 -3.73 -20.44 -8.46
N ALA A 103 -4.87 -21.12 -8.55
CA ALA A 103 -6.08 -20.51 -9.11
C ALA A 103 -6.53 -19.35 -8.21
N ASP A 104 -6.89 -18.20 -8.82
CA ASP A 104 -7.35 -17.03 -8.10
C ASP A 104 -8.76 -17.20 -7.53
N LYS A 105 -9.54 -18.11 -8.11
CA LYS A 105 -10.91 -18.36 -7.71
C LYS A 105 -11.02 -18.79 -6.24
N GLY A 106 -11.64 -17.93 -5.44
CA GLY A 106 -11.86 -18.17 -4.01
C GLY A 106 -10.81 -17.54 -3.11
N LEU A 107 -9.76 -16.89 -3.66
CA LEU A 107 -8.88 -16.02 -2.89
C LEU A 107 -9.63 -14.73 -2.53
N THR A 108 -9.37 -14.25 -1.32
CA THR A 108 -9.71 -12.88 -0.97
C THR A 108 -8.80 -11.90 -1.71
N ALA A 109 -9.25 -10.64 -1.87
CA ALA A 109 -8.39 -9.60 -2.45
C ALA A 109 -7.06 -9.45 -1.69
N GLN A 110 -7.10 -9.62 -0.36
CA GLN A 110 -5.92 -9.54 0.49
C GLN A 110 -4.92 -10.66 0.18
N GLU A 111 -5.37 -11.91 0.12
CA GLU A 111 -4.52 -13.06 -0.22
C GLU A 111 -3.91 -12.93 -1.63
N ALA A 112 -4.67 -12.40 -2.59
CA ALA A 112 -4.15 -12.15 -3.93
C ALA A 112 -3.08 -11.03 -3.94
N ILE A 113 -3.30 -9.94 -3.19
CA ILE A 113 -2.33 -8.86 -3.02
C ILE A 113 -1.05 -9.38 -2.37
N GLU A 114 -1.15 -10.19 -1.32
CA GLU A 114 0.00 -10.80 -0.65
C GLU A 114 0.83 -11.67 -1.62
N LYS A 115 0.16 -12.48 -2.45
CA LYS A 115 0.83 -13.27 -3.50
C LYS A 115 1.48 -12.41 -4.58
N MET A 116 0.88 -11.27 -4.94
CA MET A 116 1.45 -10.33 -5.92
C MET A 116 2.63 -9.54 -5.35
N ARG A 117 2.72 -9.37 -4.03
CA ARG A 117 3.89 -8.82 -3.34
C ARG A 117 5.06 -9.80 -3.37
N GLY A 118 6.23 -9.31 -3.02
CA GLY A 118 7.44 -10.12 -2.88
C GLY A 118 8.70 -9.32 -3.15
N GLU A 119 9.83 -9.99 -3.00
CA GLU A 119 11.14 -9.38 -3.12
C GLU A 119 11.39 -8.87 -4.55
N LYS A 120 12.07 -7.72 -4.64
CA LYS A 120 12.55 -7.17 -5.90
C LYS A 120 13.38 -8.21 -6.66
N GLY A 121 13.07 -8.38 -7.94
CA GLY A 121 13.74 -9.32 -8.85
C GLY A 121 13.10 -10.72 -8.86
N SER A 122 12.22 -11.07 -7.93
CA SER A 122 11.45 -12.31 -7.99
C SER A 122 10.39 -12.24 -9.10
N LYS A 123 10.04 -13.41 -9.66
CA LYS A 123 9.05 -13.50 -10.75
C LYS A 123 7.73 -13.99 -10.22
N ILE A 124 6.66 -13.57 -10.89
CA ILE A 124 5.32 -14.14 -10.76
C ILE A 124 4.73 -14.31 -12.15
N VAL A 125 3.96 -15.36 -12.36
CA VAL A 125 3.24 -15.63 -13.60
C VAL A 125 1.76 -15.36 -13.38
N LEU A 126 1.22 -14.39 -14.11
CA LEU A 126 -0.20 -14.06 -14.10
C LEU A 126 -0.88 -14.72 -15.29
N THR A 127 -1.96 -15.46 -15.07
CA THR A 127 -2.87 -15.86 -16.14
C THR A 127 -4.09 -14.96 -16.06
N ILE A 128 -4.36 -14.24 -17.14
CA ILE A 128 -5.42 -13.23 -17.19
C ILE A 128 -6.40 -13.51 -18.34
N LEU A 129 -7.64 -13.09 -18.13
CA LEU A 129 -8.63 -12.96 -19.21
C LEU A 129 -8.74 -11.48 -19.56
N ARG A 130 -8.61 -11.18 -20.86
CA ARG A 130 -8.72 -9.82 -21.40
C ARG A 130 -9.86 -9.75 -22.38
N GLN A 131 -10.67 -8.71 -22.27
CA GLN A 131 -11.74 -8.47 -23.23
C GLN A 131 -11.16 -8.32 -24.66
N GLY A 132 -11.73 -9.05 -25.61
CA GLY A 132 -11.26 -9.08 -27.00
C GLY A 132 -10.25 -10.18 -27.30
N GLU A 133 -9.72 -10.87 -26.31
CA GLU A 133 -8.82 -12.02 -26.50
C GLU A 133 -9.59 -13.34 -26.42
N ASN A 134 -9.32 -14.27 -27.34
CA ASN A 134 -10.02 -15.56 -27.38
C ASN A 134 -9.44 -16.62 -26.43
N LYS A 135 -8.29 -16.35 -25.85
CA LYS A 135 -7.56 -17.27 -24.95
C LYS A 135 -6.97 -16.50 -23.77
N PRO A 136 -6.84 -17.16 -22.61
CA PRO A 136 -6.10 -16.57 -21.49
C PRO A 136 -4.68 -16.18 -21.90
N LEU A 137 -4.24 -15.01 -21.44
CA LEU A 137 -2.88 -14.53 -21.61
C LEU A 137 -2.05 -14.94 -20.39
N VAL A 138 -0.84 -15.44 -20.65
CA VAL A 138 0.11 -15.79 -19.59
C VAL A 138 1.23 -14.75 -19.61
N ILE A 139 1.31 -13.95 -18.57
CA ILE A 139 2.25 -12.82 -18.46
C ILE A 139 3.16 -13.04 -17.27
N THR A 140 4.47 -13.10 -17.52
CA THR A 140 5.47 -13.12 -16.45
C THR A 140 5.86 -11.70 -16.08
N VAL A 141 5.72 -11.36 -14.80
CA VAL A 141 6.10 -10.06 -14.26
C VAL A 141 7.25 -10.23 -13.29
N VAL A 142 8.30 -9.42 -13.42
CA VAL A 142 9.41 -9.36 -12.47
C VAL A 142 9.11 -8.28 -11.44
N ARG A 143 8.98 -8.65 -10.16
CA ARG A 143 8.69 -7.72 -9.08
C ARG A 143 9.79 -6.67 -8.94
N ASP A 144 9.41 -5.46 -8.62
CA ASP A 144 10.34 -4.36 -8.33
C ASP A 144 9.85 -3.57 -7.10
N THR A 145 10.66 -2.62 -6.66
CA THR A 145 10.23 -1.65 -5.66
C THR A 145 9.22 -0.70 -6.29
N ILE A 146 8.00 -0.72 -5.82
CA ILE A 146 6.94 0.20 -6.22
C ILE A 146 6.98 1.42 -5.32
N ASN A 147 7.01 2.62 -5.92
CA ASN A 147 6.92 3.88 -5.20
C ASN A 147 5.53 4.47 -5.41
N VAL A 148 4.77 4.57 -4.33
CA VAL A 148 3.47 5.25 -4.36
C VAL A 148 3.71 6.74 -4.10
N GLN A 149 3.49 7.56 -5.12
CA GLN A 149 3.65 9.00 -4.99
C GLN A 149 2.57 9.59 -4.06
N SER A 150 3.01 10.15 -2.94
CA SER A 150 2.14 10.85 -2.00
C SER A 150 1.93 12.31 -2.36
N VAL A 151 2.80 12.90 -3.17
CA VAL A 151 2.75 14.29 -3.61
C VAL A 151 2.46 14.35 -5.11
N ARG A 152 1.38 15.02 -5.47
CA ARG A 152 1.01 15.29 -6.87
C ARG A 152 0.88 16.79 -7.08
N THR A 153 1.38 17.29 -8.20
CA THR A 153 1.36 18.71 -8.51
C THR A 153 0.77 18.99 -9.89
N LYS A 154 0.12 20.13 -10.01
CA LYS A 154 -0.41 20.63 -11.28
C LYS A 154 -0.29 22.16 -11.29
N MET A 155 0.09 22.73 -12.44
CA MET A 155 -0.05 24.15 -12.66
C MET A 155 -1.51 24.48 -13.01
N LEU A 156 -2.07 25.45 -12.35
CA LEU A 156 -3.36 26.04 -12.67
C LEU A 156 -3.18 27.33 -13.47
N ASP A 157 -4.29 27.87 -14.00
CA ASP A 157 -4.31 29.16 -14.67
C ASP A 157 -3.77 30.26 -13.76
N ASP A 158 -3.36 31.39 -14.35
CA ASP A 158 -2.84 32.56 -13.63
C ASP A 158 -1.59 32.36 -12.75
N ASN A 159 -0.81 31.34 -13.01
CA ASN A 159 0.44 31.04 -12.28
C ASN A 159 0.22 30.59 -10.82
N PHE A 160 -0.88 29.92 -10.52
CA PHE A 160 -1.09 29.24 -9.26
C PHE A 160 -0.69 27.76 -9.34
N GLY A 161 0.03 27.26 -8.34
CA GLY A 161 0.37 25.85 -8.19
C GLY A 161 -0.70 25.13 -7.38
N TYR A 162 -1.12 23.95 -7.83
CA TYR A 162 -1.90 23.01 -7.03
C TYR A 162 -0.98 21.87 -6.59
N VAL A 163 -1.00 21.59 -5.30
CA VAL A 163 -0.20 20.52 -4.68
C VAL A 163 -1.12 19.71 -3.79
N ARG A 164 -1.23 18.42 -4.07
CA ARG A 164 -1.97 17.48 -3.24
C ARG A 164 -0.98 16.58 -2.51
N VAL A 165 -1.12 16.47 -1.19
CA VAL A 165 -0.43 15.51 -0.35
C VAL A 165 -1.46 14.52 0.19
N SER A 166 -1.45 13.29 -0.35
CA SER A 166 -2.45 12.28 -0.02
C SER A 166 -2.18 11.55 1.29
N GLN A 167 -0.90 11.53 1.73
CA GLN A 167 -0.45 10.91 2.97
C GLN A 167 0.93 11.48 3.35
N PHE A 168 1.27 11.50 4.63
CA PHE A 168 2.61 11.89 5.08
C PHE A 168 3.52 10.65 5.13
N GLN A 169 4.13 10.30 3.99
CA GLN A 169 5.15 9.28 3.89
C GLN A 169 6.53 9.87 4.21
N SER A 170 7.49 9.04 4.57
CA SER A 170 8.83 9.49 4.98
C SER A 170 9.56 10.37 3.95
N ASN A 171 9.22 10.23 2.67
CA ASN A 171 9.80 11.00 1.55
C ASN A 171 8.93 12.17 1.09
N SER A 172 7.71 12.35 1.63
CA SER A 172 6.75 13.36 1.14
C SER A 172 7.25 14.79 1.27
N GLY A 173 8.05 15.11 2.29
CA GLY A 173 8.64 16.44 2.45
C GLY A 173 9.63 16.79 1.34
N ASP A 174 10.51 15.84 1.02
CA ASP A 174 11.48 16.01 -0.07
C ASP A 174 10.80 16.02 -1.44
N GLU A 175 9.77 15.21 -1.63
CA GLU A 175 8.95 15.21 -2.85
C GLU A 175 8.24 16.54 -3.03
N LEU A 176 7.64 17.09 -1.97
CA LEU A 176 7.01 18.40 -1.98
C LEU A 176 7.98 19.49 -2.41
N THR A 177 9.14 19.55 -1.75
CA THR A 177 10.17 20.57 -2.02
C THR A 177 10.62 20.52 -3.48
N ARG A 178 10.93 19.33 -3.99
CA ARG A 178 11.31 19.13 -5.40
C ARG A 178 10.20 19.53 -6.36
N SER A 179 8.97 19.14 -6.05
CA SER A 179 7.79 19.43 -6.87
C SER A 179 7.49 20.94 -6.94
N LEU A 180 7.61 21.65 -5.82
CA LEU A 180 7.47 23.12 -5.77
C LEU A 180 8.54 23.83 -6.57
N GLN A 181 9.79 23.37 -6.48
CA GLN A 181 10.89 23.90 -7.29
C GLN A 181 10.66 23.69 -8.78
N ALA A 182 10.18 22.50 -9.16
CA ALA A 182 9.84 22.18 -10.55
C ALA A 182 8.69 23.05 -11.08
N LEU A 183 7.62 23.22 -10.30
CA LEU A 183 6.51 24.12 -10.65
C LEU A 183 6.99 25.55 -10.88
N LYS A 184 7.80 26.06 -9.96
CA LYS A 184 8.37 27.41 -10.07
C LYS A 184 9.27 27.56 -11.30
N LYS A 185 10.15 26.59 -11.55
CA LYS A 185 11.06 26.59 -12.69
C LYS A 185 10.31 26.54 -14.02
N ASN A 186 9.34 25.65 -14.15
CA ASN A 186 8.56 25.47 -15.38
C ASN A 186 7.67 26.68 -15.72
N ASN A 187 7.39 27.53 -14.73
CA ASN A 187 6.59 28.75 -14.91
C ASN A 187 7.46 30.03 -14.94
N GLY A 188 8.69 29.93 -15.42
CA GLY A 188 9.58 31.11 -15.57
C GLY A 188 9.93 31.79 -14.24
N GLY A 189 9.92 31.07 -13.14
CA GLY A 189 10.23 31.58 -11.79
C GLY A 189 9.10 32.32 -11.09
N LYS A 190 7.91 32.45 -11.72
CA LYS A 190 6.78 33.22 -11.22
C LYS A 190 5.67 32.30 -10.74
N LEU A 191 5.56 32.15 -9.43
CA LEU A 191 4.42 31.45 -8.79
C LEU A 191 3.71 32.47 -7.90
N LYS A 192 2.44 32.79 -8.21
CA LYS A 192 1.62 33.77 -7.47
C LYS A 192 1.15 33.21 -6.13
N GLY A 193 0.96 31.91 -6.05
CA GLY A 193 0.50 31.23 -4.86
C GLY A 193 0.35 29.73 -5.08
N ILE A 194 0.03 29.04 -4.00
CA ILE A 194 -0.12 27.58 -3.97
C ILE A 194 -1.43 27.23 -3.29
N ILE A 195 -2.15 26.27 -3.84
CA ILE A 195 -3.25 25.56 -3.19
C ILE A 195 -2.69 24.25 -2.68
N LEU A 196 -2.58 24.11 -1.35
CA LEU A 196 -2.20 22.86 -0.70
C LEU A 196 -3.48 22.07 -0.38
N ASP A 197 -3.64 20.90 -1.02
CA ASP A 197 -4.79 20.03 -0.83
C ASP A 197 -4.40 18.82 0.06
N LEU A 198 -4.96 18.81 1.27
CA LEU A 198 -4.81 17.74 2.26
C LEU A 198 -6.12 16.95 2.47
N ARG A 199 -7.11 17.12 1.61
CA ARG A 199 -8.41 16.42 1.74
C ARG A 199 -8.19 14.91 1.63
N ASN A 200 -8.85 14.17 2.53
CA ASN A 200 -8.73 12.71 2.65
C ASN A 200 -7.29 12.23 2.96
N ASN A 201 -6.44 13.08 3.51
CA ASN A 201 -5.15 12.67 4.06
C ASN A 201 -5.38 12.07 5.46
N PRO A 202 -5.11 10.76 5.67
CA PRO A 202 -5.33 10.11 6.97
C PRO A 202 -4.24 10.41 7.99
N GLY A 203 -3.19 11.16 7.62
CA GLY A 203 -2.00 11.38 8.44
C GLY A 203 -0.77 10.64 7.91
N GLY A 204 0.09 10.16 8.82
CA GLY A 204 1.31 9.43 8.52
C GLY A 204 2.45 9.78 9.47
N VAL A 205 3.65 9.95 8.93
CA VAL A 205 4.87 10.26 9.71
C VAL A 205 4.83 11.70 10.20
N LEU A 206 4.86 11.89 11.53
CA LEU A 206 4.77 13.20 12.18
C LEU A 206 5.90 14.15 11.73
N ASP A 207 7.15 13.67 11.73
CA ASP A 207 8.30 14.48 11.32
C ASP A 207 8.15 15.00 9.89
N THR A 208 7.55 14.20 9.01
CA THR A 208 7.27 14.62 7.63
C THR A 208 6.18 15.69 7.56
N ALA A 209 5.16 15.59 8.40
CA ALA A 209 4.12 16.63 8.48
C ALA A 209 4.72 17.95 8.97
N VAL A 210 5.61 17.91 9.96
CA VAL A 210 6.37 19.08 10.44
C VAL A 210 7.25 19.64 9.34
N GLN A 211 8.02 18.80 8.63
CA GLN A 211 8.86 19.22 7.50
C GLN A 211 8.05 19.90 6.39
N ILE A 212 6.88 19.38 6.08
CA ILE A 212 5.97 19.98 5.08
C ILE A 212 5.45 21.33 5.57
N ALA A 213 5.04 21.45 6.83
CA ALA A 213 4.61 22.71 7.41
C ALA A 213 5.72 23.76 7.39
N ASP A 214 6.95 23.36 7.78
CA ASP A 214 8.14 24.23 7.80
C ASP A 214 8.51 24.79 6.40
N THR A 215 8.16 24.06 5.33
CA THR A 215 8.35 24.54 3.95
C THR A 215 7.57 25.82 3.65
N PHE A 216 6.48 26.11 4.38
CA PHE A 216 5.62 27.27 4.20
C PHE A 216 5.75 28.33 5.30
N LEU A 217 6.56 28.08 6.31
CA LEU A 217 6.77 28.99 7.45
C LEU A 217 8.12 29.69 7.34
N ASP A 218 8.16 30.93 7.79
CA ASP A 218 9.43 31.63 7.99
C ASP A 218 10.17 31.10 9.22
N ARG A 219 11.50 31.09 9.18
CA ARG A 219 12.35 30.49 10.23
C ARG A 219 12.16 31.07 11.64
N ASP A 220 11.49 32.20 11.76
CA ASP A 220 11.34 32.95 13.02
C ASP A 220 9.88 32.98 13.53
N LYS A 221 9.03 32.04 13.08
CA LYS A 221 7.62 31.97 13.54
C LYS A 221 7.24 30.59 14.05
#